data_35f5d42a660895812b4b3d493d6c4348
#
_entry.id   35f5d42a660895812b4b3d493d6c4348
#
_cell.length_a   1.000
_cell.length_b   1.000
_cell.length_c   1.000
_cell.angle_alpha   90.00
_cell.angle_beta   90.00
_cell.angle_gamma   90.00
#
_symmetry.space_group_name_H-M   'P 1'
#
loop_
_entity.id
_entity.type
_entity.pdbx_description
1 polymer ?
#
loop_
_entity_poly.entity_id
_entity_poly.type
_entity_poly.pdbx_seq_one_letter_code
_entity_poly.pdbx_strand_id
1 'polypeptide(L)'
;MPGPTLLTRAIHLVGVVILAASLALPAQARSLIRDADIEHALDRLARPLINAAGLNPARISVLVIQDDSMNAFVMDGRAVFLHSGLILRLENAAELQAVIAHEIAHIANGHITRRTTNRRGAATTAGIAAALGVAAALSGEPGAGAAAAIGASSSATRRILTHTRAEEAATDNSALRFKAEAGSDPPDMAHVLDH
;
A
#
# COMPACT_ATOMS: atom_id res chain seq x y z
N MET A 1 -11.34 -25.21 46.29
CA MET A 1 -11.00 -23.99 45.51
C MET A 1 -12.29 -23.20 45.32
N PRO A 2 -12.41 -21.92 45.74
CA PRO A 2 -13.60 -21.12 45.52
C PRO A 2 -13.72 -20.81 44.00
N GLY A 3 -14.86 -21.07 43.45
CA GLY A 3 -15.16 -20.73 42.03
C GLY A 3 -15.23 -19.21 41.82
N PRO A 4 -15.18 -18.74 40.55
CA PRO A 4 -15.20 -17.31 40.25
C PRO A 4 -16.51 -16.69 40.76
N THR A 5 -16.37 -15.56 41.45
CA THR A 5 -17.50 -14.82 42.03
C THR A 5 -18.42 -14.27 40.93
N LEU A 6 -19.69 -14.00 41.24
CA LEU A 6 -20.65 -13.39 40.32
C LEU A 6 -20.11 -12.10 39.68
N LEU A 7 -19.35 -11.32 40.45
CA LEU A 7 -18.69 -10.10 39.96
C LEU A 7 -17.65 -10.41 38.87
N THR A 8 -16.83 -11.42 39.06
CA THR A 8 -15.82 -11.82 38.06
C THR A 8 -16.48 -12.29 36.74
N ARG A 9 -17.57 -13.05 36.85
CA ARG A 9 -18.35 -13.48 35.67
C ARG A 9 -18.99 -12.31 34.94
N ALA A 10 -19.54 -11.33 35.66
CA ALA A 10 -20.10 -10.12 35.06
C ALA A 10 -19.05 -9.29 34.34
N ILE A 11 -17.86 -9.11 34.90
CA ILE A 11 -16.74 -8.38 34.27
C ILE A 11 -16.30 -9.07 32.95
N HIS A 12 -16.17 -10.40 32.96
CA HIS A 12 -15.83 -11.13 31.73
C HIS A 12 -16.92 -11.02 30.66
N LEU A 13 -18.18 -11.08 31.04
CA LEU A 13 -19.30 -10.98 30.13
C LEU A 13 -19.37 -9.58 29.49
N VAL A 14 -19.17 -8.52 30.26
CA VAL A 14 -19.06 -7.14 29.76
C VAL A 14 -17.85 -6.98 28.83
N GLY A 15 -16.70 -7.54 29.20
CA GLY A 15 -15.50 -7.52 28.34
C GLY A 15 -15.70 -8.21 26.98
N VAL A 16 -16.38 -9.37 26.99
CA VAL A 16 -16.72 -10.09 25.75
C VAL A 16 -17.71 -9.31 24.90
N VAL A 17 -18.72 -8.68 25.48
CA VAL A 17 -19.72 -7.86 24.78
C VAL A 17 -19.06 -6.63 24.16
N ILE A 18 -18.16 -5.93 24.87
CA ILE A 18 -17.43 -4.78 24.34
C ILE A 18 -16.52 -5.22 23.19
N LEU A 19 -15.82 -6.34 23.33
CA LEU A 19 -14.97 -6.88 22.27
C LEU A 19 -15.78 -7.29 21.05
N ALA A 20 -16.92 -7.94 21.22
CA ALA A 20 -17.83 -8.29 20.14
C ALA A 20 -18.42 -7.06 19.44
N ALA A 21 -18.78 -6.03 20.20
CA ALA A 21 -19.29 -4.76 19.66
C ALA A 21 -18.22 -3.99 18.87
N SER A 22 -16.96 -4.03 19.30
CA SER A 22 -15.86 -3.40 18.56
C SER A 22 -15.51 -4.10 17.24
N LEU A 23 -15.85 -5.39 17.10
CA LEU A 23 -15.67 -6.14 15.86
C LEU A 23 -16.85 -5.95 14.87
N ALA A 24 -17.96 -5.36 15.32
CA ALA A 24 -19.17 -5.12 14.52
C ALA A 24 -19.18 -3.76 13.80
N LEU A 25 -18.04 -3.04 13.77
CA LEU A 25 -17.94 -1.82 12.96
C LEU A 25 -18.12 -2.18 11.49
N PRO A 26 -19.07 -1.52 10.78
CA PRO A 26 -19.27 -1.79 9.36
C PRO A 26 -17.96 -1.48 8.62
N ALA A 27 -17.36 -2.50 8.02
CA ALA A 27 -16.33 -2.29 7.03
C ALA A 27 -17.01 -1.55 5.87
N GLN A 28 -16.71 -0.27 5.70
CA GLN A 28 -17.16 0.46 4.51
C GLN A 28 -16.50 -0.22 3.30
N ALA A 29 -17.27 -1.03 2.60
CA ALA A 29 -16.84 -1.63 1.35
C ALA A 29 -16.67 -0.49 0.34
N ARG A 30 -15.43 -0.13 0.03
CA ARG A 30 -15.13 0.80 -1.05
C ARG A 30 -15.61 0.18 -2.35
N SER A 31 -16.55 0.83 -3.03
CA SER A 31 -17.10 0.32 -4.27
C SER A 31 -16.21 0.71 -5.45
N LEU A 32 -16.06 -0.21 -6.39
CA LEU A 32 -15.43 0.06 -7.67
C LEU A 32 -16.45 0.77 -8.57
N ILE A 33 -16.08 1.90 -9.15
CA ILE A 33 -16.90 2.58 -10.16
C ILE A 33 -16.68 1.84 -11.48
N ARG A 34 -17.73 1.22 -12.00
CA ARG A 34 -17.72 0.48 -13.27
C ARG A 34 -18.57 1.23 -14.27
N ASP A 35 -17.92 2.09 -15.03
CA ASP A 35 -18.51 2.89 -16.10
C ASP A 35 -17.67 2.74 -17.36
N ALA A 36 -18.28 2.35 -18.45
CA ALA A 36 -17.57 2.02 -19.68
C ALA A 36 -16.88 3.25 -20.32
N ASP A 37 -17.47 4.43 -20.20
CA ASP A 37 -16.90 5.66 -20.75
C ASP A 37 -15.70 6.12 -19.95
N ILE A 38 -15.79 6.03 -18.62
CA ILE A 38 -14.67 6.32 -17.70
C ILE A 38 -13.52 5.32 -17.94
N GLU A 39 -13.81 4.02 -17.97
CA GLU A 39 -12.82 2.98 -18.22
C GLU A 39 -12.13 3.18 -19.58
N HIS A 40 -12.88 3.52 -20.62
CA HIS A 40 -12.33 3.80 -21.93
C HIS A 40 -11.46 5.06 -21.96
N ALA A 41 -11.87 6.13 -21.29
CA ALA A 41 -11.10 7.36 -21.18
C ALA A 41 -9.77 7.12 -20.45
N LEU A 42 -9.79 6.40 -19.33
CA LEU A 42 -8.61 6.04 -18.57
C LEU A 42 -7.65 5.11 -19.35
N ASP A 43 -8.20 4.15 -20.10
CA ASP A 43 -7.39 3.29 -20.99
C ASP A 43 -6.67 4.11 -22.05
N ARG A 44 -7.34 5.10 -22.66
CA ARG A 44 -6.72 6.00 -23.65
C ARG A 44 -5.58 6.83 -23.06
N LEU A 45 -5.71 7.30 -21.82
CA LEU A 45 -4.64 8.03 -21.11
C LEU A 45 -3.47 7.13 -20.72
N ALA A 46 -3.76 5.92 -20.27
CA ALA A 46 -2.77 4.99 -19.74
C ALA A 46 -2.00 4.23 -20.84
N ARG A 47 -2.64 3.88 -21.92
CA ARG A 47 -2.08 3.01 -22.98
C ARG A 47 -0.73 3.49 -23.53
N PRO A 48 -0.54 4.77 -23.87
CA PRO A 48 0.77 5.27 -24.33
C PRO A 48 1.86 5.09 -23.27
N LEU A 49 1.53 5.33 -21.99
CA LEU A 49 2.46 5.20 -20.87
C LEU A 49 2.84 3.73 -20.62
N ILE A 50 1.86 2.82 -20.70
CA ILE A 50 2.08 1.38 -20.54
C ILE A 50 3.02 0.86 -21.65
N ASN A 51 2.83 1.33 -22.88
CA ASN A 51 3.70 1.00 -24.01
C ASN A 51 5.12 1.56 -23.82
N ALA A 52 5.26 2.82 -23.41
CA ALA A 52 6.54 3.45 -23.10
C ALA A 52 7.28 2.73 -21.96
N ALA A 53 6.54 2.20 -21.00
CA ALA A 53 7.09 1.38 -19.92
C ALA A 53 7.51 -0.05 -20.35
N GLY A 54 7.30 -0.43 -21.62
CA GLY A 54 7.58 -1.78 -22.14
C GLY A 54 6.64 -2.85 -21.59
N LEU A 55 5.47 -2.45 -21.08
CA LEU A 55 4.47 -3.35 -20.49
C LEU A 55 3.38 -3.69 -21.51
N ASN A 56 2.65 -4.77 -21.26
CA ASN A 56 1.54 -5.18 -22.11
C ASN A 56 0.23 -4.49 -21.69
N PRO A 57 -0.37 -3.58 -22.52
CA PRO A 57 -1.60 -2.88 -22.16
C PRO A 57 -2.80 -3.80 -21.89
N ALA A 58 -2.84 -4.98 -22.51
CA ALA A 58 -3.92 -5.93 -22.28
C ALA A 58 -3.88 -6.58 -20.88
N ARG A 59 -2.81 -6.36 -20.12
CA ARG A 59 -2.59 -6.95 -18.78
C ARG A 59 -2.70 -5.95 -17.64
N ILE A 60 -2.84 -4.65 -17.96
CA ILE A 60 -2.89 -3.58 -16.98
C ILE A 60 -4.20 -2.83 -17.15
N SER A 61 -4.94 -2.69 -16.06
CA SER A 61 -6.18 -1.94 -16.01
C SER A 61 -6.05 -0.73 -15.11
N VAL A 62 -6.68 0.38 -15.46
CA VAL A 62 -6.84 1.55 -14.59
C VAL A 62 -8.29 1.60 -14.14
N LEU A 63 -8.52 1.58 -12.84
CA LEU A 63 -9.82 1.41 -12.21
C LEU A 63 -10.08 2.53 -11.21
N VAL A 64 -11.32 2.93 -11.03
CA VAL A 64 -11.72 3.97 -10.08
C VAL A 64 -12.40 3.35 -8.86
N ILE A 65 -11.96 3.76 -7.68
CA ILE A 65 -12.58 3.44 -6.40
C ILE A 65 -13.36 4.68 -5.93
N GLN A 66 -14.59 4.48 -5.48
CA GLN A 66 -15.39 5.52 -4.84
C GLN A 66 -14.83 5.78 -3.45
N ASP A 67 -14.01 6.81 -3.33
CA ASP A 67 -13.35 7.25 -2.11
C ASP A 67 -12.97 8.72 -2.26
N ASP A 68 -13.31 9.55 -1.27
CA ASP A 68 -13.10 11.01 -1.32
C ASP A 68 -11.66 11.43 -1.02
N SER A 69 -10.79 10.50 -0.63
CA SER A 69 -9.38 10.81 -0.37
C SER A 69 -8.58 11.00 -1.66
N MET A 70 -7.51 11.80 -1.59
CA MET A 70 -6.54 11.95 -2.66
C MET A 70 -5.55 10.78 -2.61
N ASN A 71 -5.80 9.75 -3.40
CA ASN A 71 -4.91 8.59 -3.43
C ASN A 71 -4.94 7.87 -4.77
N ALA A 72 -3.81 7.29 -5.14
CA ALA A 72 -3.65 6.30 -6.20
C ALA A 72 -2.73 5.19 -5.70
N PHE A 73 -2.86 3.98 -6.21
CA PHE A 73 -1.98 2.88 -5.84
C PHE A 73 -2.06 1.72 -6.83
N VAL A 74 -1.03 0.91 -6.84
CA VAL A 74 -0.98 -0.34 -7.62
C VAL A 74 -1.23 -1.54 -6.72
N MET A 75 -2.05 -2.46 -7.21
CA MET A 75 -2.25 -3.78 -6.60
C MET A 75 -1.88 -4.88 -7.61
N ASP A 76 -1.14 -5.88 -7.14
CA ASP A 76 -0.73 -7.08 -7.89
C ASP A 76 0.06 -6.84 -9.20
N GLY A 77 0.52 -5.60 -9.44
CA GLY A 77 1.25 -5.23 -10.65
C GLY A 77 0.42 -5.32 -11.94
N ARG A 78 -0.91 -5.37 -11.82
CA ARG A 78 -1.85 -5.49 -12.95
C ARG A 78 -2.95 -4.44 -12.97
N ALA A 79 -3.18 -3.77 -11.85
CA ALA A 79 -4.21 -2.76 -11.76
C ALA A 79 -3.68 -1.53 -11.04
N VAL A 80 -3.92 -0.37 -11.64
CA VAL A 80 -3.78 0.95 -11.04
C VAL A 80 -5.15 1.35 -10.52
N PHE A 81 -5.24 1.70 -9.26
CA PHE A 81 -6.46 2.18 -8.63
C PHE A 81 -6.35 3.67 -8.36
N LEU A 82 -7.34 4.41 -8.81
CA LEU A 82 -7.48 5.85 -8.60
C LEU A 82 -8.68 6.10 -7.70
N HIS A 83 -8.53 6.91 -6.67
CA HIS A 83 -9.67 7.35 -5.88
C HIS A 83 -10.43 8.45 -6.62
N SER A 84 -11.77 8.43 -6.54
CA SER A 84 -12.61 9.46 -7.13
C SER A 84 -12.27 10.86 -6.60
N GLY A 85 -11.92 10.97 -5.31
CA GLY A 85 -11.48 12.22 -4.70
C GLY A 85 -10.20 12.80 -5.29
N LEU A 86 -9.28 11.96 -5.78
CA LEU A 86 -8.10 12.39 -6.52
C LEU A 86 -8.53 12.98 -7.88
N ILE A 87 -9.30 12.22 -8.67
CA ILE A 87 -9.71 12.63 -10.01
C ILE A 87 -10.46 13.97 -9.98
N LEU A 88 -11.33 14.17 -9.00
CA LEU A 88 -12.13 15.39 -8.84
C LEU A 88 -11.31 16.64 -8.43
N ARG A 89 -10.09 16.46 -7.94
CA ARG A 89 -9.20 17.56 -7.51
C ARG A 89 -8.15 17.93 -8.55
N LEU A 90 -7.87 17.06 -9.49
CA LEU A 90 -6.96 17.36 -10.60
C LEU A 90 -7.60 18.35 -11.57
N GLU A 91 -6.80 19.30 -12.04
CA GLU A 91 -7.27 20.39 -12.88
C GLU A 91 -7.44 19.97 -14.35
N ASN A 92 -6.68 18.99 -14.80
CA ASN A 92 -6.65 18.58 -16.20
C ASN A 92 -6.22 17.10 -16.38
N ALA A 93 -6.39 16.63 -17.62
CA ALA A 93 -6.04 15.27 -17.98
C ALA A 93 -4.53 14.98 -17.96
N ALA A 94 -3.68 15.99 -18.11
CA ALA A 94 -2.22 15.82 -18.08
C ALA A 94 -1.71 15.53 -16.65
N GLU A 95 -2.35 16.12 -15.64
CA GLU A 95 -2.09 15.79 -14.23
C GLU A 95 -2.52 14.36 -13.90
N LEU A 96 -3.71 13.95 -14.34
CA LEU A 96 -4.17 12.57 -14.17
C LEU A 96 -3.22 11.60 -14.86
N GLN A 97 -2.75 11.94 -16.05
CA GLN A 97 -1.78 11.14 -16.79
C GLN A 97 -0.43 11.06 -16.04
N ALA A 98 -0.02 12.12 -15.33
CA ALA A 98 1.18 12.11 -14.50
C ALA A 98 1.06 11.13 -13.33
N VAL A 99 -0.07 11.13 -12.62
CA VAL A 99 -0.36 10.15 -11.57
C VAL A 99 -0.34 8.73 -12.13
N ILE A 100 -1.00 8.49 -13.25
CA ILE A 100 -1.01 7.17 -13.90
C ILE A 100 0.41 6.74 -14.31
N ALA A 101 1.23 7.66 -14.81
CA ALA A 101 2.62 7.38 -15.18
C ALA A 101 3.46 6.96 -13.96
N HIS A 102 3.27 7.62 -12.83
CA HIS A 102 3.91 7.29 -11.56
C HIS A 102 3.54 5.87 -11.11
N GLU A 103 2.26 5.53 -11.11
CA GLU A 103 1.79 4.20 -10.74
C GLU A 103 2.28 3.11 -11.71
N ILE A 104 2.29 3.37 -13.01
CA ILE A 104 2.87 2.47 -14.01
C ILE A 104 4.36 2.27 -13.78
N ALA A 105 5.09 3.31 -13.37
CA ALA A 105 6.51 3.20 -13.05
C ALA A 105 6.76 2.28 -11.85
N HIS A 106 5.90 2.27 -10.84
CA HIS A 106 5.97 1.27 -9.75
C HIS A 106 5.83 -0.16 -10.27
N ILE A 107 4.98 -0.40 -11.27
CA ILE A 107 4.85 -1.72 -11.90
C ILE A 107 6.12 -2.06 -12.67
N ALA A 108 6.57 -1.18 -13.56
CA ALA A 108 7.72 -1.38 -14.44
C ALA A 108 9.03 -1.60 -13.66
N ASN A 109 9.23 -0.85 -12.57
CA ASN A 109 10.39 -0.96 -11.69
C ASN A 109 10.33 -2.19 -10.75
N GLY A 110 9.23 -2.96 -10.77
CA GLY A 110 9.07 -4.16 -9.94
C GLY A 110 8.95 -3.89 -8.44
N HIS A 111 8.58 -2.67 -8.03
CA HIS A 111 8.48 -2.29 -6.63
C HIS A 111 7.44 -3.13 -5.87
N ILE A 112 6.32 -3.46 -6.51
CA ILE A 112 5.25 -4.27 -5.92
C ILE A 112 5.73 -5.68 -5.57
N THR A 113 6.47 -6.31 -6.48
CA THR A 113 7.05 -7.64 -6.25
C THR A 113 8.07 -7.61 -5.12
N ARG A 114 8.94 -6.60 -5.09
CA ARG A 114 9.92 -6.42 -4.00
C ARG A 114 9.24 -6.17 -2.66
N ARG A 115 8.23 -5.30 -2.59
CA ARG A 115 7.46 -5.04 -1.36
C ARG A 115 6.81 -6.32 -0.83
N THR A 116 6.25 -7.15 -1.70
CA THR A 116 5.63 -8.43 -1.31
C THR A 116 6.69 -9.41 -0.77
N THR A 117 7.82 -9.53 -1.45
CA THR A 117 8.93 -10.39 -1.01
C THR A 117 9.52 -9.90 0.32
N ASN A 118 9.72 -8.58 0.46
CA ASN A 118 10.25 -7.99 1.68
C ASN A 118 9.30 -8.17 2.88
N ARG A 119 7.98 -8.04 2.67
CA ARG A 119 6.98 -8.30 3.72
C ARG A 119 7.00 -9.76 4.17
N ARG A 120 7.11 -10.71 3.24
CA ARG A 120 7.25 -12.14 3.58
C ARG A 120 8.54 -12.40 4.36
N GLY A 121 9.67 -11.85 3.92
CA GLY A 121 10.93 -11.93 4.63
C GLY A 121 10.88 -11.30 6.03
N ALA A 122 10.26 -10.13 6.16
CA ALA A 122 10.09 -9.47 7.45
C ALA A 122 9.20 -10.28 8.40
N ALA A 123 8.12 -10.88 7.91
CA ALA A 123 7.25 -11.75 8.70
C ALA A 123 7.99 -12.99 9.18
N THR A 124 8.84 -13.60 8.35
CA THR A 124 9.69 -14.74 8.73
C THR A 124 10.70 -14.34 9.81
N THR A 125 11.37 -13.20 9.63
CA THR A 125 12.34 -12.67 10.60
C THR A 125 11.68 -12.34 11.94
N ALA A 126 10.49 -11.72 11.91
CA ALA A 126 9.72 -11.43 13.11
C ALA A 126 9.27 -12.72 13.83
N GLY A 127 8.86 -13.75 13.08
CA GLY A 127 8.52 -15.06 13.63
C GLY A 127 9.70 -15.73 14.33
N ILE A 128 10.89 -15.70 13.71
CA ILE A 128 12.11 -16.23 14.31
C ILE A 128 12.50 -15.45 15.57
N ALA A 129 12.44 -14.10 15.52
CA ALA A 129 12.73 -13.25 16.68
C ALA A 129 11.77 -13.49 17.83
N ALA A 130 10.48 -13.70 17.56
CA ALA A 130 9.48 -14.04 18.56
C ALA A 130 9.75 -15.42 19.18
N ALA A 131 10.11 -16.43 18.39
CA ALA A 131 10.46 -17.76 18.88
C ALA A 131 11.70 -17.73 19.77
N LEU A 132 12.74 -16.97 19.38
CA LEU A 132 13.93 -16.76 20.19
C LEU A 132 13.62 -16.00 21.48
N GLY A 133 12.72 -15.00 21.43
CA GLY A 133 12.26 -14.26 22.60
C GLY A 133 11.53 -15.15 23.61
N VAL A 134 10.68 -16.06 23.14
CA VAL A 134 10.02 -17.07 24.00
C VAL A 134 11.04 -18.04 24.61
N ALA A 135 12.00 -18.53 23.81
CA ALA A 135 13.05 -19.42 24.30
C ALA A 135 13.92 -18.74 25.38
N ALA A 136 14.29 -17.47 25.17
CA ALA A 136 15.03 -16.68 26.16
C ALA A 136 14.22 -16.46 27.46
N ALA A 137 12.92 -16.19 27.35
CA ALA A 137 12.05 -16.04 28.50
C ALA A 137 11.95 -17.36 29.34
N LEU A 138 11.89 -18.51 28.65
CA LEU A 138 11.84 -19.82 29.30
C LEU A 138 13.18 -20.21 29.96
N SER A 139 14.31 -19.68 29.47
CA SER A 139 15.63 -19.89 30.08
C SER A 139 15.97 -18.90 31.20
N GLY A 140 15.05 -18.01 31.59
CA GLY A 140 15.22 -17.07 32.69
C GLY A 140 15.87 -15.73 32.31
N GLU A 141 16.04 -15.45 31.03
CA GLU A 141 16.63 -14.20 30.49
C GLU A 141 15.63 -13.37 29.67
N PRO A 142 14.53 -12.89 30.25
CA PRO A 142 13.46 -12.19 29.46
C PRO A 142 13.92 -10.87 28.86
N GLY A 143 14.94 -10.22 29.46
CA GLY A 143 15.48 -8.95 28.96
C GLY A 143 16.22 -9.07 27.62
N ALA A 144 16.93 -10.16 27.39
CA ALA A 144 17.68 -10.42 26.18
C ALA A 144 16.74 -10.64 24.97
N GLY A 145 15.63 -11.35 25.17
CA GLY A 145 14.63 -11.58 24.14
C GLY A 145 13.92 -10.30 23.70
N ALA A 146 13.55 -9.43 24.66
CA ALA A 146 12.93 -8.13 24.38
C ALA A 146 13.89 -7.20 23.63
N ALA A 147 15.17 -7.11 24.04
CA ALA A 147 16.17 -6.29 23.38
C ALA A 147 16.43 -6.74 21.92
N ALA A 148 16.49 -8.04 21.66
CA ALA A 148 16.65 -8.59 20.33
C ALA A 148 15.43 -8.26 19.41
N ALA A 149 14.22 -8.38 19.95
CA ALA A 149 12.99 -8.05 19.20
C ALA A 149 12.92 -6.56 18.84
N ILE A 150 13.25 -5.65 19.76
CA ILE A 150 13.27 -4.20 19.52
C ILE A 150 14.37 -3.84 18.51
N GLY A 151 15.57 -4.40 18.63
CA GLY A 151 16.66 -4.17 17.70
C GLY A 151 16.35 -4.61 16.26
N ALA A 152 15.75 -5.79 16.11
CA ALA A 152 15.34 -6.32 14.82
C ALA A 152 14.24 -5.46 14.17
N SER A 153 13.22 -5.04 14.92
CA SER A 153 12.14 -4.19 14.43
C SER A 153 12.63 -2.82 13.97
N SER A 154 13.50 -2.17 14.74
CA SER A 154 14.08 -0.86 14.43
C SER A 154 14.95 -0.89 13.17
N SER A 155 15.74 -1.96 12.98
CA SER A 155 16.58 -2.14 11.80
C SER A 155 15.75 -2.40 10.55
N ALA A 156 14.70 -3.24 10.66
CA ALA A 156 13.76 -3.51 9.58
C ALA A 156 13.03 -2.25 9.14
N THR A 157 12.53 -1.45 10.09
CA THR A 157 11.83 -0.18 9.81
C THR A 157 12.74 0.80 9.08
N ARG A 158 13.99 1.00 9.54
CA ARG A 158 14.95 1.88 8.85
C ARG A 158 15.25 1.45 7.43
N ARG A 159 15.43 0.15 7.18
CA ARG A 159 15.65 -0.38 5.83
C ARG A 159 14.45 -0.13 4.92
N ILE A 160 13.23 -0.38 5.41
CA ILE A 160 12.00 -0.12 4.66
C ILE A 160 11.90 1.36 4.28
N LEU A 161 12.11 2.29 5.22
CA LEU A 161 12.02 3.73 4.96
C LEU A 161 13.08 4.23 3.96
N THR A 162 14.31 3.71 4.04
CA THR A 162 15.39 4.08 3.11
C THR A 162 15.10 3.56 1.69
N HIS A 163 14.62 2.33 1.56
CA HIS A 163 14.23 1.77 0.28
C HIS A 163 13.06 2.52 -0.35
N THR A 164 12.07 2.90 0.46
CA THR A 164 10.90 3.65 -0.04
C THR A 164 11.29 4.96 -0.71
N ARG A 165 12.17 5.78 -0.11
CA ARG A 165 12.64 7.03 -0.71
C ARG A 165 13.40 6.83 -2.02
N ALA A 166 14.28 5.84 -2.08
CA ALA A 166 15.02 5.52 -3.29
C ALA A 166 14.09 4.97 -4.39
N GLU A 167 13.08 4.19 -4.00
CA GLU A 167 12.05 3.69 -4.91
C GLU A 167 11.20 4.82 -5.47
N GLU A 168 10.77 5.79 -4.65
CA GLU A 168 10.00 6.96 -5.11
C GLU A 168 10.81 7.80 -6.11
N ALA A 169 12.05 8.15 -5.80
CA ALA A 169 12.91 8.89 -6.72
C ALA A 169 13.14 8.17 -8.05
N ALA A 170 13.28 6.83 -8.03
CA ALA A 170 13.40 6.03 -9.25
C ALA A 170 12.10 5.97 -10.03
N THR A 171 10.96 5.97 -9.32
CA THR A 171 9.62 5.98 -9.90
C THR A 171 9.35 7.29 -10.62
N ASP A 172 9.65 8.43 -9.98
CA ASP A 172 9.49 9.77 -10.57
C ASP A 172 10.32 9.91 -11.86
N ASN A 173 11.58 9.50 -11.83
CA ASN A 173 12.44 9.51 -13.03
C ASN A 173 11.89 8.61 -14.15
N SER A 174 11.36 7.45 -13.81
CA SER A 174 10.76 6.54 -14.78
C SER A 174 9.47 7.10 -15.37
N ALA A 175 8.61 7.70 -14.52
CA ALA A 175 7.36 8.32 -14.93
C ALA A 175 7.60 9.50 -15.90
N LEU A 176 8.57 10.37 -15.60
CA LEU A 176 9.00 11.47 -16.49
C LEU A 176 9.43 10.93 -17.86
N ARG A 177 10.24 9.88 -17.88
CA ARG A 177 10.67 9.25 -19.12
C ARG A 177 9.50 8.67 -19.91
N PHE A 178 8.57 7.96 -19.25
CA PHE A 178 7.41 7.37 -19.92
C PHE A 178 6.49 8.45 -20.49
N LYS A 179 6.30 9.57 -19.78
CA LYS A 179 5.55 10.73 -20.33
C LYS A 179 6.22 11.33 -21.56
N ALA A 180 7.52 11.53 -21.52
CA ALA A 180 8.28 12.06 -22.66
C ALA A 180 8.18 11.10 -23.87
N GLU A 181 8.35 9.80 -23.70
CA GLU A 181 8.22 8.80 -24.74
C GLU A 181 6.78 8.66 -25.28
N ALA A 182 5.79 8.91 -24.42
CA ALA A 182 4.37 8.94 -24.81
C ALA A 182 3.94 10.23 -25.52
N GLY A 183 4.85 11.22 -25.67
CA GLY A 183 4.56 12.51 -26.29
C GLY A 183 3.76 13.47 -25.41
N SER A 184 3.78 13.28 -24.10
CA SER A 184 3.12 14.14 -23.11
C SER A 184 4.11 15.12 -22.48
N ASP A 185 3.65 16.36 -22.18
CA ASP A 185 4.55 17.43 -21.69
C ASP A 185 5.07 17.18 -20.27
N PRO A 186 6.40 17.27 -20.03
CA PRO A 186 7.01 17.02 -18.71
C PRO A 186 6.62 17.96 -17.56
N PRO A 187 6.30 19.26 -17.77
CA PRO A 187 6.10 20.22 -16.67
C PRO A 187 4.97 19.90 -15.70
N ASP A 188 3.97 19.14 -16.16
CA ASP A 188 2.78 18.85 -15.33
C ASP A 188 3.02 17.88 -14.16
N MET A 189 4.17 17.21 -14.13
CA MET A 189 4.49 16.29 -13.03
C MET A 189 4.97 16.97 -11.75
N ALA A 190 5.66 18.09 -11.86
CA ALA A 190 6.19 18.80 -10.70
C ALA A 190 5.08 19.34 -9.80
N HIS A 191 3.96 19.77 -10.40
CA HIS A 191 2.81 20.32 -9.67
C HIS A 191 2.01 19.23 -8.91
N VAL A 192 1.99 18.00 -9.43
CA VAL A 192 1.20 16.90 -8.85
C VAL A 192 1.95 16.19 -7.71
N LEU A 193 3.28 16.23 -7.72
CA LEU A 193 4.12 15.54 -6.73
C LEU A 193 4.42 16.39 -5.48
N ASP A 194 4.17 17.72 -5.54
CA ASP A 194 4.39 18.65 -4.41
C ASP A 194 3.18 18.74 -3.44
N HIS A 195 2.12 17.98 -3.65
CA HIS A 195 0.91 17.89 -2.81
C HIS A 195 0.72 16.49 -2.24
#